data_5d98d3cb923f750dddf1973545daa16a
#
_entry.id   5d98d3cb923f750dddf1973545daa16a
#
_cell.length_a   1.000
_cell.length_b   1.000
_cell.length_c   1.000
_cell.angle_alpha   90.00
_cell.angle_beta   90.00
_cell.angle_gamma   90.00
#
_symmetry.space_group_name_H-M   'P 1'
#
loop_
_entity.id
_entity.type
_entity.pdbx_description
1 polymer ?
#
loop_
_entity_poly.entity_id
_entity_poly.type
_entity_poly.pdbx_seq_one_letter_code
_entity_poly.pdbx_strand_id
1 'polypeptide(L)'
;FGFVFQFGQLLPDLSALDNVTIPLLLAGTPRRRALARARAQLAELGLDGHEDKLPTQLSGGQAQRVAVARALVTRPRILFADEPTGALDSLAAEQTMQALTSATRAAHAALVIITHDPRTAAYADREVVVRDGRLSAGTGIAEDAR
;
A
#
# COMPACT_ATOMS: atom_id res chain seq x y z
N PHE A 1 9.89 7.54 -3.05
CA PHE A 1 9.31 6.81 -1.92
C PHE A 1 7.80 6.92 -1.96
N GLY A 2 7.10 5.84 -1.56
CA GLY A 2 5.68 5.83 -1.31
C GLY A 2 5.41 5.51 0.16
N PHE A 3 4.24 5.93 0.67
CA PHE A 3 3.84 5.68 2.06
C PHE A 3 2.38 5.22 2.13
N VAL A 4 2.16 4.18 2.93
CA VAL A 4 0.83 3.68 3.30
C VAL A 4 0.75 3.67 4.82
N PHE A 5 -0.29 4.29 5.38
CA PHE A 5 -0.52 4.39 6.82
C PHE A 5 -1.70 3.52 7.25
N GLN A 6 -1.78 3.21 8.54
CA GLN A 6 -2.79 2.36 9.17
C GLN A 6 -4.25 2.70 8.79
N PHE A 7 -4.59 3.98 8.69
CA PHE A 7 -5.95 4.45 8.36
C PHE A 7 -6.08 4.94 6.91
N GLY A 8 -5.15 4.59 6.02
CA GLY A 8 -5.14 5.02 4.62
C GLY A 8 -4.95 6.52 4.41
N GLN A 9 -5.40 7.35 5.35
CA GLN A 9 -5.32 8.82 5.32
C GLN A 9 -5.75 9.41 3.97
N LEU A 10 -6.89 8.94 3.45
CA LEU A 10 -7.48 9.49 2.25
C LEU A 10 -8.08 10.87 2.53
N LEU A 11 -8.05 11.72 1.52
CA LEU A 11 -8.72 13.01 1.56
C LEU A 11 -10.23 12.77 1.50
N PRO A 12 -10.99 13.12 2.55
CA PRO A 12 -12.37 12.66 2.72
C PRO A 12 -13.35 13.23 1.67
N ASP A 13 -13.04 14.42 1.15
CA ASP A 13 -13.89 15.14 0.20
C ASP A 13 -13.55 14.82 -1.26
N LEU A 14 -12.62 13.91 -1.50
CA LEU A 14 -12.19 13.50 -2.82
C LEU A 14 -12.53 12.04 -3.09
N SER A 15 -12.89 11.74 -4.34
CA SER A 15 -13.15 10.38 -4.79
C SER A 15 -11.90 9.50 -4.68
N ALA A 16 -12.08 8.18 -4.76
CA ALA A 16 -10.97 7.23 -4.83
C ALA A 16 -10.03 7.57 -5.98
N LEU A 17 -10.58 7.89 -7.16
CA LEU A 17 -9.81 8.28 -8.34
C LEU A 17 -9.01 9.57 -8.10
N ASP A 18 -9.64 10.60 -7.52
CA ASP A 18 -8.96 11.86 -7.26
C ASP A 18 -7.83 11.69 -6.23
N ASN A 19 -8.07 10.92 -5.15
CA ASN A 19 -7.04 10.58 -4.17
C ASN A 19 -5.80 9.97 -4.83
N VAL A 20 -5.97 9.04 -5.77
CA VAL A 20 -4.86 8.39 -6.48
C VAL A 20 -4.24 9.31 -7.54
N THR A 21 -5.01 10.24 -8.08
CA THR A 21 -4.54 11.16 -9.13
C THR A 21 -3.62 12.27 -8.60
N ILE A 22 -3.86 12.75 -7.37
CA ILE A 22 -3.12 13.89 -6.77
C ILE A 22 -1.59 13.75 -6.86
N PRO A 23 -0.95 12.65 -6.44
CA PRO A 23 0.50 12.54 -6.49
C PRO A 23 1.07 12.72 -7.90
N LEU A 24 0.34 12.27 -8.92
CA LEU A 24 0.74 12.43 -10.32
C LEU A 24 0.63 13.89 -10.78
N LEU A 25 -0.41 14.61 -10.37
CA LEU A 25 -0.58 16.03 -10.67
C LEU A 25 0.53 16.85 -9.99
N LEU A 26 0.84 16.57 -8.74
CA LEU A 26 1.94 17.21 -8.01
C LEU A 26 3.30 16.94 -8.65
N ALA A 27 3.48 15.78 -9.28
CA ALA A 27 4.66 15.43 -10.06
C ALA A 27 4.66 16.04 -11.49
N GLY A 28 3.70 16.91 -11.82
CA GLY A 28 3.61 17.57 -13.11
C GLY A 28 3.04 16.71 -14.24
N THR A 29 2.42 15.57 -13.95
CA THR A 29 1.79 14.75 -14.98
C THR A 29 0.52 15.43 -15.52
N PRO A 30 0.35 15.58 -16.83
CA PRO A 30 -0.87 16.17 -17.41
C PRO A 30 -2.12 15.41 -16.94
N ARG A 31 -3.18 16.15 -16.58
CA ARG A 31 -4.42 15.61 -15.96
C ARG A 31 -4.99 14.39 -16.68
N ARG A 32 -5.07 14.44 -18.01
CA ARG A 32 -5.60 13.32 -18.81
C ARG A 32 -4.78 12.02 -18.58
N ARG A 33 -3.46 12.13 -18.56
CA ARG A 33 -2.55 11.00 -18.33
C ARG A 33 -2.58 10.55 -16.87
N ALA A 34 -2.68 11.48 -15.93
CA ALA A 34 -2.78 11.20 -14.51
C ALA A 34 -4.05 10.38 -14.20
N LEU A 35 -5.21 10.80 -14.72
CA LEU A 35 -6.48 10.07 -14.56
C LEU A 35 -6.42 8.66 -15.16
N ALA A 36 -5.86 8.51 -16.37
CA ALA A 36 -5.73 7.19 -16.99
C ALA A 36 -4.85 6.24 -16.16
N ARG A 37 -3.73 6.73 -15.63
CA ARG A 37 -2.84 5.94 -14.75
C ARG A 37 -3.50 5.61 -13.42
N ALA A 38 -4.22 6.56 -12.82
CA ALA A 38 -4.91 6.35 -11.57
C ALA A 38 -6.01 5.28 -11.69
N ARG A 39 -6.79 5.28 -12.79
CA ARG A 39 -7.78 4.22 -13.08
C ARG A 39 -7.12 2.86 -13.23
N ALA A 40 -6.06 2.75 -14.03
CA ALA A 40 -5.32 1.50 -14.19
C ALA A 40 -4.80 0.98 -12.84
N GLN A 41 -4.26 1.86 -12.00
CA GLN A 41 -3.75 1.47 -10.68
C GLN A 41 -4.86 1.01 -9.73
N LEU A 42 -6.05 1.63 -9.79
CA LEU A 42 -7.22 1.17 -9.02
C LEU A 42 -7.68 -0.21 -9.48
N ALA A 43 -7.76 -0.44 -10.80
CA ALA A 43 -8.13 -1.73 -11.39
C ALA A 43 -7.15 -2.85 -10.97
N GLU A 44 -5.83 -2.60 -11.00
CA GLU A 44 -4.81 -3.56 -10.52
C GLU A 44 -5.00 -3.98 -9.07
N LEU A 45 -5.66 -3.14 -8.26
CA LEU A 45 -5.96 -3.40 -6.84
C LEU A 45 -7.41 -3.88 -6.60
N GLY A 46 -8.12 -4.27 -7.66
CA GLY A 46 -9.48 -4.80 -7.58
C GLY A 46 -10.52 -3.77 -7.14
N LEU A 47 -10.35 -2.52 -7.57
CA LEU A 47 -11.22 -1.38 -7.23
C LEU A 47 -11.99 -0.86 -8.46
N ASP A 48 -12.16 -1.69 -9.50
CA ASP A 48 -13.03 -1.36 -10.62
C ASP A 48 -14.44 -1.04 -10.15
N GLY A 49 -15.03 0.04 -10.69
CA GLY A 49 -16.36 0.52 -10.31
C GLY A 49 -16.42 1.25 -8.97
N HIS A 50 -15.26 1.53 -8.34
CA HIS A 50 -15.16 2.28 -7.09
C HIS A 50 -14.52 3.66 -7.26
N GLU A 51 -14.21 4.05 -8.49
CA GLU A 51 -13.44 5.24 -8.84
C GLU A 51 -14.06 6.53 -8.29
N ASP A 52 -15.38 6.64 -8.41
CA ASP A 52 -16.14 7.85 -8.02
C ASP A 52 -16.60 7.84 -6.56
N LYS A 53 -16.32 6.76 -5.82
CA LYS A 53 -16.71 6.65 -4.40
C LYS A 53 -15.84 7.55 -3.51
N LEU A 54 -16.50 8.21 -2.57
CA LEU A 54 -15.83 8.89 -1.47
C LEU A 54 -15.30 7.87 -0.43
N PRO A 55 -14.29 8.21 0.37
CA PRO A 55 -13.76 7.33 1.42
C PRO A 55 -14.82 6.77 2.37
N THR A 56 -15.84 7.56 2.68
CA THR A 56 -16.98 7.16 3.53
C THR A 56 -17.90 6.10 2.90
N GLN A 57 -17.81 5.89 1.60
CA GLN A 57 -18.60 4.91 0.84
C GLN A 57 -17.81 3.62 0.56
N LEU A 58 -16.57 3.54 1.04
CA LEU A 58 -15.68 2.39 0.88
C LEU A 58 -15.64 1.57 2.18
N SER A 59 -15.48 0.25 2.05
CA SER A 59 -15.10 -0.56 3.23
C SER A 59 -13.68 -0.20 3.67
N GLY A 60 -13.31 -0.56 4.91
CA GLY A 60 -11.97 -0.32 5.42
C GLY A 60 -10.88 -0.91 4.52
N GLY A 61 -11.05 -2.15 4.05
CA GLY A 61 -10.12 -2.79 3.12
C GLY A 61 -10.09 -2.13 1.74
N GLN A 62 -11.23 -1.64 1.23
CA GLN A 62 -11.28 -0.86 -0.02
C GLN A 62 -10.53 0.47 0.13
N ALA A 63 -10.80 1.21 1.21
CA ALA A 63 -10.11 2.48 1.49
C ALA A 63 -8.59 2.27 1.62
N GLN A 64 -8.16 1.19 2.30
CA GLN A 64 -6.75 0.87 2.42
C GLN A 64 -6.12 0.53 1.06
N ARG A 65 -6.80 -0.22 0.18
CA ARG A 65 -6.31 -0.47 -1.18
C ARG A 65 -6.25 0.79 -2.05
N VAL A 66 -7.15 1.76 -1.86
CA VAL A 66 -7.02 3.10 -2.48
C VAL A 66 -5.76 3.81 -2.00
N ALA A 67 -5.43 3.73 -0.69
CA ALA A 67 -4.19 4.31 -0.16
C ALA A 67 -2.94 3.63 -0.75
N VAL A 68 -2.97 2.30 -0.92
CA VAL A 68 -1.91 1.55 -1.62
C VAL A 68 -1.79 2.02 -3.08
N ALA A 69 -2.91 2.17 -3.79
CA ALA A 69 -2.93 2.70 -5.17
C ALA A 69 -2.28 4.07 -5.25
N ARG A 70 -2.65 4.97 -4.35
CA ARG A 70 -2.09 6.33 -4.26
C ARG A 70 -0.58 6.32 -4.04
N ALA A 71 -0.09 5.42 -3.19
CA ALA A 71 1.33 5.31 -2.88
C ALA A 71 2.14 4.72 -4.05
N LEU A 72 1.57 3.80 -4.83
CA LEU A 72 2.24 3.11 -5.94
C LEU A 72 2.13 3.82 -7.29
N VAL A 73 1.14 4.71 -7.48
CA VAL A 73 0.85 5.33 -8.78
C VAL A 73 2.01 6.14 -9.36
N THR A 74 2.89 6.67 -8.52
CA THR A 74 4.11 7.38 -8.93
C THR A 74 5.27 6.45 -9.25
N ARG A 75 5.09 5.12 -9.11
CA ARG A 75 6.13 4.09 -9.28
C ARG A 75 7.36 4.33 -8.39
N PRO A 76 7.18 4.37 -7.07
CA PRO A 76 8.30 4.55 -6.14
C PRO A 76 9.22 3.33 -6.20
N ARG A 77 10.51 3.53 -5.91
CA ARG A 77 11.47 2.43 -5.75
C ARG A 77 11.35 1.73 -4.39
N ILE A 78 10.83 2.43 -3.40
CA ILE A 78 10.60 1.92 -2.04
C ILE A 78 9.23 2.38 -1.58
N LEU A 79 8.45 1.43 -1.05
CA LEU A 79 7.16 1.66 -0.41
C LEU A 79 7.29 1.35 1.08
N PHE A 80 6.93 2.29 1.93
CA PHE A 80 6.81 2.11 3.37
C PHE A 80 5.34 1.88 3.73
N ALA A 81 5.07 0.84 4.50
CA ALA A 81 3.74 0.52 5.00
C ALA A 81 3.79 0.43 6.52
N ASP A 82 3.16 1.40 7.18
CA ASP A 82 3.11 1.51 8.65
C ASP A 82 1.76 0.98 9.13
N GLU A 83 1.78 -0.16 9.82
CA GLU A 83 0.61 -0.90 10.30
C GLU A 83 -0.51 -1.04 9.25
N PRO A 84 -0.21 -1.53 8.03
CA PRO A 84 -1.11 -1.41 6.88
C PRO A 84 -2.45 -2.16 7.05
N THR A 85 -2.54 -3.03 8.05
CA THR A 85 -3.71 -3.86 8.34
C THR A 85 -4.30 -3.64 9.74
N GLY A 86 -3.72 -2.76 10.55
CA GLY A 86 -4.06 -2.62 11.96
C GLY A 86 -5.50 -2.19 12.26
N ALA A 87 -6.23 -1.63 11.29
CA ALA A 87 -7.62 -1.22 11.42
C ALA A 87 -8.61 -2.14 10.69
N LEU A 88 -8.16 -3.29 10.18
CA LEU A 88 -8.94 -4.18 9.33
C LEU A 88 -9.31 -5.48 10.07
N ASP A 89 -10.46 -6.06 9.71
CA ASP A 89 -10.76 -7.45 10.06
C ASP A 89 -9.80 -8.42 9.34
N SER A 90 -9.76 -9.67 9.79
CA SER A 90 -8.79 -10.66 9.32
C SER A 90 -8.87 -10.91 7.81
N LEU A 91 -10.07 -10.95 7.22
CA LEU A 91 -10.25 -11.18 5.77
C LEU A 91 -9.78 -9.96 4.97
N ALA A 92 -10.19 -8.76 5.37
CA ALA A 92 -9.78 -7.53 4.71
C ALA A 92 -8.26 -7.30 4.84
N ALA A 93 -7.67 -7.66 5.99
CA ALA A 93 -6.24 -7.62 6.22
C ALA A 93 -5.48 -8.53 5.25
N GLU A 94 -5.90 -9.79 5.11
CA GLU A 94 -5.29 -10.74 4.18
C GLU A 94 -5.37 -10.25 2.74
N GLN A 95 -6.55 -9.84 2.28
CA GLN A 95 -6.76 -9.30 0.93
C GLN A 95 -5.90 -8.07 0.66
N THR A 96 -5.78 -7.17 1.65
CA THR A 96 -4.96 -5.97 1.54
C THR A 96 -3.48 -6.31 1.44
N MET A 97 -2.98 -7.24 2.26
CA MET A 97 -1.58 -7.68 2.21
C MET A 97 -1.24 -8.39 0.90
N GLN A 98 -2.13 -9.25 0.40
CA GLN A 98 -1.96 -9.89 -0.91
C GLN A 98 -1.89 -8.86 -2.03
N ALA A 99 -2.81 -7.89 -2.04
CA ALA A 99 -2.82 -6.81 -3.04
C ALA A 99 -1.56 -5.94 -2.95
N LEU A 100 -1.16 -5.55 -1.73
CA LEU A 100 0.02 -4.73 -1.46
C LEU A 100 1.30 -5.43 -1.95
N THR A 101 1.52 -6.68 -1.56
CA THR A 101 2.73 -7.44 -1.94
C THR A 101 2.78 -7.73 -3.43
N SER A 102 1.66 -8.12 -4.04
CA SER A 102 1.57 -8.38 -5.48
C SER A 102 1.84 -7.11 -6.30
N ALA A 103 1.19 -6.00 -5.95
CA ALA A 103 1.36 -4.73 -6.66
C ALA A 103 2.79 -4.17 -6.50
N THR A 104 3.40 -4.32 -5.31
CA THR A 104 4.76 -3.87 -5.05
C THR A 104 5.78 -4.69 -5.85
N ARG A 105 5.61 -6.02 -5.95
CA ARG A 105 6.43 -6.89 -6.79
C ARG A 105 6.29 -6.55 -8.27
N ALA A 106 5.07 -6.36 -8.76
CA ALA A 106 4.81 -5.96 -10.13
C ALA A 106 5.44 -4.60 -10.48
N ALA A 107 5.49 -3.68 -9.52
CA ALA A 107 6.15 -2.38 -9.66
C ALA A 107 7.69 -2.44 -9.52
N HIS A 108 8.28 -3.60 -9.23
CA HIS A 108 9.70 -3.78 -8.89
C HIS A 108 10.17 -2.82 -7.78
N ALA A 109 9.32 -2.55 -6.79
CA ALA A 109 9.62 -1.72 -5.64
C ALA A 109 9.98 -2.58 -4.42
N ALA A 110 10.88 -2.08 -3.57
CA ALA A 110 11.11 -2.69 -2.27
C ALA A 110 9.95 -2.31 -1.32
N LEU A 111 9.44 -3.29 -0.56
CA LEU A 111 8.41 -3.07 0.45
C LEU A 111 9.04 -3.13 1.85
N VAL A 112 8.86 -2.09 2.62
CA VAL A 112 9.23 -2.03 4.04
C VAL A 112 7.95 -1.98 4.85
N ILE A 113 7.67 -3.03 5.62
CA ILE A 113 6.50 -3.14 6.48
C ILE A 113 6.94 -2.86 7.91
N ILE A 114 6.23 -1.97 8.58
CA ILE A 114 6.37 -1.69 10.01
C ILE A 114 5.12 -2.25 10.67
N THR A 115 5.26 -3.23 11.54
CA THR A 115 4.12 -3.88 12.20
C THR A 115 4.54 -4.60 13.48
N HIS A 116 3.59 -4.77 14.38
CA HIS A 116 3.71 -5.64 15.56
C HIS A 116 2.87 -6.92 15.40
N ASP A 117 2.14 -7.08 14.30
CA ASP A 117 1.36 -8.30 14.01
C ASP A 117 2.24 -9.34 13.29
N PRO A 118 2.49 -10.52 13.91
CA PRO A 118 3.28 -11.58 13.29
C PRO A 118 2.71 -12.09 11.95
N ARG A 119 1.38 -12.02 11.77
CA ARG A 119 0.73 -12.45 10.52
C ARG A 119 1.08 -11.50 9.37
N THR A 120 1.12 -10.19 9.65
CA THR A 120 1.55 -9.18 8.70
C THR A 120 3.05 -9.28 8.42
N ALA A 121 3.87 -9.52 9.44
CA ALA A 121 5.31 -9.70 9.30
C ALA A 121 5.67 -10.91 8.42
N ALA A 122 4.86 -11.98 8.44
CA ALA A 122 5.07 -13.18 7.64
C ALA A 122 5.02 -12.97 6.12
N TYR A 123 4.55 -11.83 5.64
CA TYR A 123 4.59 -11.45 4.22
C TYR A 123 5.96 -10.93 3.75
N ALA A 124 6.88 -10.64 4.68
CA ALA A 124 8.20 -10.12 4.37
C ALA A 124 9.22 -11.25 4.15
N ASP A 125 10.17 -11.02 3.23
CA ASP A 125 11.29 -11.96 2.97
C ASP A 125 12.35 -11.90 4.08
N ARG A 126 12.38 -10.79 4.84
CA ARG A 126 13.32 -10.56 5.94
C ARG A 126 12.67 -9.74 7.05
N GLU A 127 12.92 -10.13 8.28
CA GLU A 127 12.48 -9.41 9.47
C GLU A 127 13.66 -8.75 10.22
N VAL A 128 13.42 -7.54 10.72
CA VAL A 128 14.34 -6.82 11.59
C VAL A 128 13.57 -6.36 12.82
N VAL A 129 13.98 -6.81 13.99
CA VAL A 129 13.34 -6.43 15.25
C VAL A 129 14.05 -5.23 15.86
N VAL A 130 13.28 -4.18 16.17
CA VAL A 130 13.76 -2.98 16.88
C VAL A 130 13.26 -3.03 18.32
N ARG A 131 14.18 -3.06 19.31
CA ARG A 131 13.87 -2.97 20.74
C ARG A 131 14.78 -1.94 21.38
N ASP A 132 14.21 -0.99 22.12
CA ASP A 132 14.94 0.04 22.86
C ASP A 132 16.00 0.78 22.00
N GLY A 133 15.64 1.08 20.74
CA GLY A 133 16.53 1.74 19.80
C GLY A 133 17.68 0.87 19.27
N ARG A 134 17.67 -0.43 19.56
CA ARG A 134 18.67 -1.39 19.06
C ARG A 134 18.06 -2.35 18.06
N LEU A 135 18.84 -2.66 17.02
CA LEU A 135 18.47 -3.64 16.00
C LEU A 135 18.92 -5.04 16.44
N SER A 136 18.02 -6.01 16.37
CA SER A 136 18.37 -7.43 16.42
C SER A 136 17.90 -8.07 15.10
N ALA A 137 18.72 -8.95 14.51
CA ALA A 137 18.26 -9.78 13.40
C ALA A 137 17.16 -10.69 13.94
N GLY A 138 15.94 -10.55 13.39
CA GLY A 138 14.91 -11.55 13.54
C GLY A 138 15.43 -12.85 12.90
N THR A 139 14.97 -13.98 13.37
CA THR A 139 15.21 -15.30 12.77
C THR A 139 14.55 -15.32 11.38
N GLY A 140 15.21 -14.75 10.40
CA GLY A 140 14.83 -14.78 8.99
C GLY A 140 15.43 -16.01 8.33
N ILE A 141 14.59 -16.75 7.67
CA ILE A 141 14.82 -17.91 6.83
C ILE A 141 16.17 -17.88 6.12
N ALA A 142 16.96 -18.93 6.43
CA ALA A 142 18.09 -19.54 5.72
C ALA A 142 18.86 -18.71 4.69
N GLU A 143 20.12 -18.42 5.01
CA GLU A 143 21.21 -18.52 4.06
C GLU A 143 21.14 -19.86 3.31
N ASP A 144 20.78 -19.79 2.04
CA ASP A 144 21.17 -20.79 1.06
C ASP A 144 21.29 -20.11 -0.31
N ALA A 145 22.47 -19.61 -0.59
CA ALA A 145 22.97 -19.36 -1.93
C ALA A 145 24.50 -19.34 -1.89
N ARG A 146 25.10 -20.50 -1.97
CA ARG A 146 26.42 -20.66 -2.56
C ARG A 146 26.29 -20.94 -4.04
#